data_f63d93ec9be3a38f742641947550e4cd
#
_entry.id   f63d93ec9be3a38f742641947550e4cd
#
_cell.length_a   1.000
_cell.length_b   1.000
_cell.length_c   1.000
_cell.angle_alpha   90.00
_cell.angle_beta   90.00
_cell.angle_gamma   90.00
#
_symmetry.space_group_name_H-M   'P 1'
#
loop_
_entity.id
_entity.type
_entity.pdbx_description
1 polymer ?
#
loop_
_entity_poly.entity_id
_entity_poly.type
_entity_poly.pdbx_seq_one_letter_code
_entity_poly.pdbx_strand_id
1 'polypeptide(L)'
;MNAKPIIAWNNQVLKAALLASTEASGFPQENLQDWRPYLAWKGTGSDEQWLKLDAGAGATITAACLGLSGHDLKSQGVTNLALKYSDNDLDWFDCLTPFTPATDKGILTTFPAQTHRYFKLVIPTGYTAPPRLGVWFLGEYLPFPVYPELGFDPDGQAKESEAQLSRGGNLLGVVERFTRREIRVAFRHLSPAWCETAWKPFFAEHGLRPFFWAWDLQNHSEQVYLLRLLKPELAMPYEAGSWRSLNLTLEGLAE
;
A
#
# COMPACT_ATOMS: atom_id res chain seq x y z
N MET A 1 6.97 -8.26 -13.41
CA MET A 1 6.88 -7.26 -12.32
C MET A 1 7.54 -5.97 -12.79
N ASN A 2 7.19 -4.85 -12.17
CA ASN A 2 7.70 -3.56 -12.59
C ASN A 2 9.01 -3.25 -11.86
N ALA A 3 10.09 -3.01 -12.60
CA ALA A 3 11.40 -2.69 -12.04
C ALA A 3 11.55 -1.19 -11.68
N LYS A 4 10.61 -0.33 -12.13
CA LYS A 4 10.58 1.10 -11.82
C LYS A 4 9.63 1.39 -10.68
N PRO A 5 9.79 2.54 -9.99
CA PRO A 5 8.90 2.90 -8.89
C PRO A 5 7.44 2.95 -9.31
N ILE A 6 6.58 2.54 -8.38
CA ILE A 6 5.13 2.64 -8.55
C ILE A 6 4.48 3.22 -7.29
N ILE A 7 3.36 3.91 -7.50
CA ILE A 7 2.44 4.36 -6.46
C ILE A 7 1.09 3.69 -6.69
N ALA A 8 0.56 3.01 -5.67
CA ALA A 8 -0.80 2.48 -5.68
C ALA A 8 -1.66 3.33 -4.71
N TRP A 9 -2.61 4.09 -5.25
CA TRP A 9 -3.32 5.14 -4.52
C TRP A 9 -4.84 5.13 -4.70
N ASN A 10 -5.35 4.79 -5.88
CA ASN A 10 -6.78 4.79 -6.18
C ASN A 10 -7.43 3.51 -5.68
N ASN A 11 -7.61 3.41 -4.35
CA ASN A 11 -8.10 2.21 -3.70
C ASN A 11 -9.60 2.00 -3.93
N GLN A 12 -9.97 0.94 -4.63
CA GLN A 12 -11.36 0.58 -4.90
C GLN A 12 -12.07 -0.02 -3.67
N VAL A 13 -11.32 -0.55 -2.69
CA VAL A 13 -11.87 -1.04 -1.41
C VAL A 13 -12.62 0.08 -0.66
N LEU A 14 -12.17 1.33 -0.80
CA LEU A 14 -12.81 2.49 -0.17
C LEU A 14 -14.14 2.90 -0.84
N LYS A 15 -14.42 2.38 -2.04
CA LYS A 15 -15.51 2.84 -2.90
C LYS A 15 -16.59 1.78 -3.10
N ALA A 16 -16.22 0.51 -3.06
CA ALA A 16 -17.10 -0.62 -3.29
C ALA A 16 -17.75 -1.11 -1.98
N ALA A 17 -18.83 -1.85 -2.09
CA ALA A 17 -19.38 -2.57 -0.94
C ALA A 17 -18.41 -3.69 -0.54
N LEU A 18 -18.06 -3.72 0.74
CA LEU A 18 -17.14 -4.71 1.31
C LEU A 18 -17.91 -5.69 2.19
N LEU A 19 -17.62 -6.97 2.04
CA LEU A 19 -18.17 -8.07 2.83
C LEU A 19 -17.04 -8.98 3.30
N ALA A 20 -17.12 -9.45 4.55
CA ALA A 20 -16.21 -10.44 5.11
C ALA A 20 -16.93 -11.78 5.38
N SER A 21 -16.19 -12.87 5.35
CA SER A 21 -16.70 -14.20 5.77
C SER A 21 -17.08 -14.22 7.23
N THR A 22 -16.23 -13.65 8.08
CA THR A 22 -16.43 -13.54 9.53
C THR A 22 -15.74 -12.27 10.06
N GLU A 23 -16.14 -11.87 11.28
CA GLU A 23 -15.57 -10.69 11.95
C GLU A 23 -15.41 -10.96 13.45
N ALA A 24 -14.24 -10.69 13.99
CA ALA A 24 -14.01 -10.69 15.42
C ALA A 24 -14.56 -9.41 16.06
N SER A 25 -15.04 -9.52 17.29
CA SER A 25 -15.55 -8.36 18.05
C SER A 25 -14.48 -7.27 18.13
N GLY A 26 -14.82 -6.05 17.74
CA GLY A 26 -13.93 -4.90 17.70
C GLY A 26 -13.03 -4.79 16.45
N PHE A 27 -13.16 -5.74 15.49
CA PHE A 27 -12.38 -5.78 14.26
C PHE A 27 -13.28 -5.95 13.03
N PRO A 28 -14.21 -5.02 12.78
CA PRO A 28 -15.14 -5.12 11.67
C PRO A 28 -14.46 -4.87 10.31
N GLN A 29 -15.09 -5.35 9.24
CA GLN A 29 -14.60 -5.22 7.87
C GLN A 29 -14.46 -3.76 7.42
N GLU A 30 -15.30 -2.87 7.93
CA GLU A 30 -15.29 -1.44 7.63
C GLU A 30 -13.95 -0.77 7.99
N ASN A 31 -13.17 -1.36 8.90
CA ASN A 31 -11.82 -0.90 9.22
C ASN A 31 -10.89 -0.94 7.99
N LEU A 32 -11.14 -1.82 7.03
CA LEU A 32 -10.38 -1.89 5.76
C LEU A 32 -10.74 -0.76 4.77
N GLN A 33 -11.83 -0.05 5.01
CA GLN A 33 -12.20 1.14 4.23
C GLN A 33 -11.54 2.41 4.77
N ASP A 34 -10.35 2.25 5.33
CA ASP A 34 -9.50 3.31 5.86
C ASP A 34 -8.03 3.05 5.49
N TRP A 35 -7.19 4.08 5.53
CA TRP A 35 -5.76 3.98 5.26
C TRP A 35 -4.92 3.81 6.55
N ARG A 36 -5.57 3.66 7.70
CA ARG A 36 -4.91 3.53 9.00
C ARG A 36 -4.63 2.06 9.34
N PRO A 37 -3.39 1.58 9.26
CA PRO A 37 -3.08 0.15 9.41
C PRO A 37 -3.30 -0.39 10.83
N TYR A 38 -3.47 0.47 11.83
CA TYR A 38 -3.79 0.05 13.19
C TYR A 38 -5.29 -0.26 13.39
N LEU A 39 -6.16 0.30 12.57
CA LEU A 39 -7.54 -0.16 12.44
C LEU A 39 -7.52 -1.41 11.54
N ALA A 40 -8.00 -2.51 12.06
CA ALA A 40 -7.87 -3.75 11.31
C ALA A 40 -9.17 -4.54 11.33
N TRP A 41 -9.40 -5.28 10.26
CA TRP A 41 -10.28 -6.43 10.26
C TRP A 41 -9.55 -7.64 10.82
N LYS A 42 -10.27 -8.51 11.51
CA LYS A 42 -9.80 -9.82 11.94
C LYS A 42 -10.90 -10.85 11.76
N GLY A 43 -10.58 -11.97 11.14
CA GLY A 43 -11.49 -13.11 11.03
C GLY A 43 -11.70 -13.85 12.35
N THR A 44 -12.57 -14.84 12.34
CA THR A 44 -12.81 -15.76 13.47
C THR A 44 -12.73 -17.22 13.01
N GLY A 45 -12.47 -18.13 13.96
CA GLY A 45 -12.40 -19.57 13.67
C GLY A 45 -11.14 -19.98 12.90
N SER A 46 -11.16 -21.20 12.36
CA SER A 46 -10.04 -21.83 11.65
C SER A 46 -10.36 -22.15 10.18
N ASP A 47 -11.57 -21.81 9.74
CA ASP A 47 -12.03 -22.05 8.37
C ASP A 47 -11.44 -21.01 7.40
N GLU A 48 -11.61 -21.25 6.10
CA GLU A 48 -11.26 -20.28 5.08
C GLU A 48 -11.88 -18.92 5.38
N GLN A 49 -11.07 -17.87 5.37
CA GLN A 49 -11.53 -16.49 5.48
C GLN A 49 -11.49 -15.82 4.11
N TRP A 50 -12.43 -14.93 3.88
CA TRP A 50 -12.43 -14.12 2.66
C TRP A 50 -12.99 -12.72 2.91
N LEU A 51 -12.50 -11.81 2.09
CA LEU A 51 -12.99 -10.43 1.95
C LEU A 51 -13.44 -10.24 0.52
N LYS A 52 -14.65 -9.75 0.31
CA LYS A 52 -15.26 -9.62 -1.01
C LYS A 52 -15.70 -8.18 -1.28
N LEU A 53 -15.38 -7.67 -2.45
CA LEU A 53 -15.85 -6.40 -2.98
C LEU A 53 -16.97 -6.65 -4.00
N ASP A 54 -18.02 -5.84 -3.96
CA ASP A 54 -19.05 -5.74 -4.99
C ASP A 54 -19.12 -4.29 -5.50
N ALA A 55 -18.86 -4.09 -6.77
CA ALA A 55 -18.99 -2.78 -7.41
C ALA A 55 -20.46 -2.29 -7.49
N GLY A 56 -21.41 -3.19 -7.27
CA GLY A 56 -22.84 -2.94 -7.45
C GLY A 56 -23.36 -3.32 -8.84
N ALA A 57 -24.66 -3.35 -8.97
CA ALA A 57 -25.32 -3.76 -10.19
C ALA A 57 -24.99 -2.81 -11.37
N GLY A 58 -24.49 -3.36 -12.46
CA GLY A 58 -24.12 -2.61 -13.66
C GLY A 58 -22.79 -1.81 -13.54
N ALA A 59 -22.07 -1.92 -12.43
CA ALA A 59 -20.76 -1.31 -12.23
C ALA A 59 -19.66 -2.36 -12.22
N THR A 60 -18.44 -1.92 -12.47
CA THR A 60 -17.23 -2.75 -12.45
C THR A 60 -16.07 -2.04 -11.71
N ILE A 61 -15.17 -2.83 -11.18
CA ILE A 61 -13.88 -2.41 -10.63
C ILE A 61 -12.81 -2.78 -11.64
N THR A 62 -11.93 -1.83 -11.96
CA THR A 62 -10.68 -2.12 -12.69
C THR A 62 -9.54 -2.19 -11.69
N ALA A 63 -8.80 -3.30 -11.71
CA ALA A 63 -7.66 -3.52 -10.85
C ALA A 63 -6.51 -4.19 -11.59
N ALA A 64 -5.28 -3.77 -11.27
CA ALA A 64 -4.03 -4.32 -11.77
C ALA A 64 -3.00 -4.48 -10.64
N CYS A 65 -3.39 -4.17 -9.39
CA CYS A 65 -2.49 -4.17 -8.25
C CYS A 65 -3.25 -4.54 -6.97
N LEU A 66 -2.63 -5.40 -6.16
CA LEU A 66 -3.02 -5.77 -4.80
C LEU A 66 -1.99 -5.22 -3.82
N GLY A 67 -2.44 -4.52 -2.77
CA GLY A 67 -1.62 -4.06 -1.67
C GLY A 67 -2.19 -4.47 -0.32
N LEU A 68 -1.33 -4.89 0.61
CA LEU A 68 -1.68 -5.26 1.98
C LEU A 68 -0.69 -4.62 2.95
N SER A 69 -1.17 -4.08 4.08
CA SER A 69 -0.32 -3.53 5.15
C SER A 69 -1.00 -3.72 6.52
N GLY A 70 -0.20 -3.73 7.59
CA GLY A 70 -0.69 -3.93 8.94
C GLY A 70 -1.30 -5.32 9.17
N HIS A 71 -0.71 -6.33 8.55
CA HIS A 71 -1.17 -7.71 8.62
C HIS A 71 -0.20 -8.61 9.40
N ASP A 72 -0.70 -9.77 9.83
CA ASP A 72 0.06 -10.82 10.52
C ASP A 72 0.05 -12.16 9.76
N LEU A 73 -0.17 -12.11 8.44
CA LEU A 73 -0.39 -13.30 7.60
C LEU A 73 0.75 -14.30 7.68
N LYS A 74 2.02 -13.82 7.68
CA LYS A 74 3.19 -14.70 7.80
C LYS A 74 3.28 -15.32 9.18
N SER A 75 3.14 -14.53 10.24
CA SER A 75 3.18 -14.99 11.64
C SER A 75 2.06 -16.00 11.94
N GLN A 76 0.92 -15.89 11.27
CA GLN A 76 -0.18 -16.85 11.38
C GLN A 76 0.02 -18.10 10.49
N GLY A 77 1.06 -18.14 9.67
CA GLY A 77 1.34 -19.29 8.81
C GLY A 77 0.44 -19.39 7.58
N VAL A 78 -0.16 -18.28 7.14
CA VAL A 78 -1.00 -18.25 5.93
C VAL A 78 -0.19 -18.64 4.71
N THR A 79 -0.74 -19.58 3.93
CA THR A 79 -0.17 -20.02 2.65
C THR A 79 -1.22 -19.89 1.57
N ASN A 80 -0.78 -19.82 0.30
CA ASN A 80 -1.67 -19.77 -0.87
C ASN A 80 -2.74 -18.67 -0.81
N LEU A 81 -2.37 -17.48 -0.31
CA LEU A 81 -3.22 -16.30 -0.38
C LEU A 81 -3.61 -16.04 -1.83
N ALA A 82 -4.91 -15.94 -2.12
CA ALA A 82 -5.42 -15.80 -3.47
C ALA A 82 -6.25 -14.52 -3.64
N LEU A 83 -6.10 -13.84 -4.77
CA LEU A 83 -7.01 -12.79 -5.22
C LEU A 83 -7.78 -13.31 -6.42
N LYS A 84 -9.12 -13.29 -6.33
CA LYS A 84 -10.02 -13.81 -7.36
C LYS A 84 -10.98 -12.73 -7.84
N TYR A 85 -11.50 -12.90 -9.07
CA TYR A 85 -12.56 -12.07 -9.63
C TYR A 85 -13.75 -12.91 -10.11
N SER A 86 -14.90 -12.27 -10.25
CA SER A 86 -16.12 -12.87 -10.79
C SER A 86 -17.05 -11.79 -11.35
N ASP A 87 -17.92 -12.15 -12.30
CA ASP A 87 -19.00 -11.28 -12.77
C ASP A 87 -20.39 -11.71 -12.26
N ASN A 88 -20.51 -12.93 -11.74
CA ASN A 88 -21.79 -13.52 -11.32
C ASN A 88 -21.82 -13.96 -9.83
N ASP A 89 -20.73 -13.73 -9.08
CA ASP A 89 -20.54 -14.17 -7.67
C ASP A 89 -20.58 -15.71 -7.46
N LEU A 90 -20.54 -16.48 -8.54
CA LEU A 90 -20.57 -17.95 -8.52
C LEU A 90 -19.27 -18.55 -9.05
N ASP A 91 -18.86 -18.14 -10.27
CA ASP A 91 -17.66 -18.61 -10.93
C ASP A 91 -16.50 -17.67 -10.62
N TRP A 92 -15.45 -18.18 -9.98
CA TRP A 92 -14.31 -17.41 -9.50
C TRP A 92 -13.02 -17.80 -10.20
N PHE A 93 -12.29 -16.81 -10.69
CA PHE A 93 -11.02 -16.98 -11.41
C PHE A 93 -9.90 -16.24 -10.69
N ASP A 94 -8.68 -16.75 -10.74
CA ASP A 94 -7.53 -16.12 -10.10
C ASP A 94 -7.05 -14.89 -10.90
N CYS A 95 -6.86 -13.75 -10.22
CA CYS A 95 -6.23 -12.56 -10.79
C CYS A 95 -4.72 -12.74 -10.95
N LEU A 96 -4.14 -13.48 -10.02
CA LEU A 96 -2.71 -13.79 -9.95
C LEU A 96 -2.52 -15.19 -9.35
N THR A 97 -1.37 -15.80 -9.59
CA THR A 97 -1.03 -17.09 -8.96
C THR A 97 -1.06 -16.94 -7.44
N PRO A 98 -1.77 -17.81 -6.71
CA PRO A 98 -1.76 -17.79 -5.25
C PRO A 98 -0.33 -17.82 -4.68
N PHE A 99 -0.08 -17.05 -3.65
CA PHE A 99 1.26 -16.89 -3.08
C PHE A 99 1.27 -17.00 -1.56
N THR A 100 2.44 -17.28 -1.01
CA THR A 100 2.65 -17.34 0.45
C THR A 100 3.37 -16.06 0.89
N PRO A 101 2.80 -15.28 1.84
CA PRO A 101 3.47 -14.10 2.39
C PRO A 101 4.83 -14.47 2.99
N ALA A 102 5.89 -13.76 2.60
CA ALA A 102 7.24 -14.01 3.10
C ALA A 102 7.49 -13.37 4.46
N THR A 103 6.83 -12.25 4.74
CA THR A 103 6.96 -11.45 5.97
C THR A 103 5.59 -10.88 6.35
N ASP A 104 5.50 -10.21 7.51
CA ASP A 104 4.33 -9.41 7.92
C ASP A 104 4.46 -7.93 7.52
N LYS A 105 5.48 -7.59 6.71
CA LYS A 105 5.64 -6.25 6.13
C LYS A 105 4.66 -6.02 4.99
N GLY A 106 4.59 -4.77 4.53
CA GLY A 106 3.74 -4.40 3.41
C GLY A 106 3.95 -5.29 2.17
N ILE A 107 2.87 -5.69 1.55
CA ILE A 107 2.85 -6.46 0.29
C ILE A 107 2.29 -5.58 -0.80
N LEU A 108 2.93 -5.56 -1.96
CA LEU A 108 2.40 -4.98 -3.18
C LEU A 108 2.72 -5.93 -4.33
N THR A 109 1.72 -6.31 -5.11
CA THR A 109 1.91 -7.16 -6.27
C THR A 109 1.05 -6.68 -7.43
N THR A 110 1.60 -6.75 -8.64
CA THR A 110 0.91 -6.35 -9.87
C THR A 110 0.51 -7.57 -10.68
N PHE A 111 -0.60 -7.45 -11.40
CA PHE A 111 -1.15 -8.48 -12.28
C PHE A 111 -1.72 -7.83 -13.56
N PRO A 112 -1.99 -8.58 -14.63
CA PRO A 112 -2.67 -8.04 -15.80
C PRO A 112 -4.00 -7.43 -15.40
N ALA A 113 -4.29 -6.21 -15.90
CA ALA A 113 -5.51 -5.48 -15.54
C ALA A 113 -6.76 -6.34 -15.76
N GLN A 114 -7.62 -6.40 -14.76
CA GLN A 114 -8.89 -7.10 -14.74
C GLN A 114 -10.01 -6.10 -14.47
N THR A 115 -11.13 -6.24 -15.18
CA THR A 115 -12.30 -5.36 -15.00
C THR A 115 -13.54 -6.24 -14.80
N HIS A 116 -13.97 -6.36 -13.54
CA HIS A 116 -15.05 -7.24 -13.14
C HIS A 116 -15.91 -6.60 -12.04
N ARG A 117 -17.10 -7.14 -11.81
CA ARG A 117 -18.00 -6.66 -10.77
C ARG A 117 -17.48 -7.04 -9.37
N TYR A 118 -17.02 -8.28 -9.20
CA TYR A 118 -16.62 -8.81 -7.90
C TYR A 118 -15.14 -9.12 -7.84
N PHE A 119 -14.53 -8.79 -6.69
CA PHE A 119 -13.19 -9.25 -6.34
C PHE A 119 -13.21 -9.86 -4.94
N LYS A 120 -12.41 -10.91 -4.73
CA LYS A 120 -12.35 -11.62 -3.46
C LYS A 120 -10.92 -11.96 -3.09
N LEU A 121 -10.47 -11.48 -1.92
CA LEU A 121 -9.24 -11.92 -1.28
C LEU A 121 -9.56 -13.14 -0.44
N VAL A 122 -8.91 -14.27 -0.71
CA VAL A 122 -9.14 -15.55 -0.05
C VAL A 122 -7.92 -15.92 0.77
N ILE A 123 -8.12 -16.19 2.06
CA ILE A 123 -7.14 -16.67 3.01
C ILE A 123 -7.52 -18.13 3.33
N PRO A 124 -6.81 -19.12 2.73
CA PRO A 124 -7.13 -20.53 2.92
C PRO A 124 -6.96 -20.98 4.38
N THR A 125 -7.56 -22.10 4.72
CA THR A 125 -7.39 -22.78 6.01
C THR A 125 -5.91 -23.15 6.27
N GLY A 126 -5.60 -23.50 7.53
CA GLY A 126 -4.26 -23.99 7.92
C GLY A 126 -3.40 -22.96 8.64
N TYR A 127 -3.91 -21.79 8.93
CA TYR A 127 -3.26 -20.79 9.76
C TYR A 127 -3.40 -21.12 11.26
N THR A 128 -2.48 -20.61 12.08
CA THR A 128 -2.42 -20.89 13.52
C THR A 128 -3.52 -20.18 14.31
N ALA A 129 -3.80 -18.93 13.98
CA ALA A 129 -4.88 -18.12 14.54
C ALA A 129 -5.50 -17.23 13.45
N PRO A 130 -6.75 -16.78 13.60
CA PRO A 130 -7.43 -15.95 12.60
C PRO A 130 -6.60 -14.71 12.24
N PRO A 131 -6.30 -14.50 10.96
CA PRO A 131 -5.43 -13.44 10.52
C PRO A 131 -6.07 -12.07 10.67
N ARG A 132 -5.20 -11.07 10.81
CA ARG A 132 -5.55 -9.65 10.85
C ARG A 132 -5.05 -8.95 9.59
N LEU A 133 -5.79 -7.94 9.14
CA LEU A 133 -5.42 -7.09 8.00
C LEU A 133 -5.83 -5.65 8.29
N GLY A 134 -4.86 -4.72 8.24
CA GLY A 134 -5.10 -3.29 8.51
C GLY A 134 -5.52 -2.53 7.26
N VAL A 135 -4.81 -2.68 6.16
CA VAL A 135 -5.12 -2.02 4.89
C VAL A 135 -5.17 -3.04 3.77
N TRP A 136 -6.27 -3.05 3.05
CA TRP A 136 -6.40 -3.74 1.77
C TRP A 136 -6.52 -2.71 0.65
N PHE A 137 -5.60 -2.77 -0.28
CA PHE A 137 -5.63 -2.01 -1.52
C PHE A 137 -5.95 -2.91 -2.69
N LEU A 138 -6.89 -2.49 -3.51
CA LEU A 138 -7.17 -3.06 -4.82
C LEU A 138 -7.44 -1.94 -5.81
N GLY A 139 -6.74 -1.91 -6.93
CA GLY A 139 -6.92 -0.86 -7.93
C GLY A 139 -5.81 -0.83 -8.96
N GLU A 140 -5.72 0.28 -9.65
CA GLU A 140 -4.63 0.55 -10.57
C GLU A 140 -3.44 1.20 -9.85
N TYR A 141 -2.28 1.20 -10.48
CA TYR A 141 -1.07 1.84 -9.97
C TYR A 141 -0.52 2.85 -10.97
N LEU A 142 0.19 3.85 -10.46
CA LEU A 142 0.90 4.85 -11.22
C LEU A 142 2.37 4.46 -11.36
N PRO A 143 2.84 4.03 -12.55
CA PRO A 143 4.24 3.74 -12.77
C PRO A 143 5.04 5.03 -13.04
N PHE A 144 6.23 5.12 -12.46
CA PHE A 144 7.20 6.16 -12.83
C PHE A 144 7.90 5.78 -14.14
N PRO A 145 8.13 6.75 -15.05
CA PRO A 145 8.78 6.48 -16.33
C PRO A 145 10.30 6.31 -16.22
N VAL A 146 10.89 6.77 -15.10
CA VAL A 146 12.32 6.77 -14.84
C VAL A 146 12.64 6.18 -13.46
N TYR A 147 13.89 5.77 -13.24
CA TYR A 147 14.41 5.41 -11.93
C TYR A 147 14.68 6.65 -11.07
N PRO A 148 14.75 6.50 -9.73
CA PRO A 148 15.25 7.54 -8.85
C PRO A 148 16.70 7.94 -9.19
N GLU A 149 17.03 9.21 -8.91
CA GLU A 149 18.43 9.69 -8.97
C GLU A 149 19.31 8.96 -7.96
N LEU A 150 20.61 8.99 -8.22
CA LEU A 150 21.62 8.44 -7.31
C LEU A 150 21.57 9.11 -5.93
N GLY A 151 21.86 8.31 -4.88
CA GLY A 151 21.80 8.78 -3.51
C GLY A 151 20.44 8.57 -2.84
N PHE A 152 19.49 7.93 -3.52
CA PHE A 152 18.24 7.47 -2.94
C PHE A 152 18.48 6.31 -1.97
N ASP A 153 17.91 6.41 -0.77
CA ASP A 153 17.91 5.34 0.26
C ASP A 153 16.47 4.86 0.46
N PRO A 154 16.13 3.63 0.01
CA PRO A 154 14.78 3.08 0.17
C PRO A 154 14.44 2.73 1.62
N ASP A 155 15.45 2.54 2.49
CA ASP A 155 15.27 2.12 3.88
C ASP A 155 15.46 3.26 4.89
N GLY A 156 15.52 4.50 4.44
CA GLY A 156 15.71 5.67 5.27
C GLY A 156 14.75 5.72 6.47
N GLN A 157 15.29 5.85 7.67
CA GLN A 157 14.54 5.89 8.92
C GLN A 157 15.00 7.05 9.80
N ALA A 158 14.06 7.62 10.56
CA ALA A 158 14.32 8.63 11.56
C ALA A 158 13.63 8.24 12.87
N LYS A 159 14.35 8.41 13.99
CA LYS A 159 13.81 8.18 15.33
C LYS A 159 13.24 9.47 15.89
N GLU A 160 11.98 9.44 16.26
CA GLU A 160 11.36 10.53 17.01
C GLU A 160 11.62 10.30 18.50
N SER A 161 12.38 11.22 19.09
CA SER A 161 12.78 11.12 20.48
C SER A 161 12.65 12.46 21.19
N GLU A 162 12.48 12.40 22.51
CA GLU A 162 12.44 13.57 23.37
C GLU A 162 13.58 13.48 24.40
N ALA A 163 14.48 14.45 24.36
CA ALA A 163 15.58 14.54 25.30
C ALA A 163 15.20 15.46 26.47
N GLN A 164 15.41 15.00 27.70
CA GLN A 164 15.26 15.80 28.92
C GLN A 164 16.63 16.32 29.34
N LEU A 165 16.72 17.64 29.51
CA LEU A 165 17.94 18.32 29.92
C LEU A 165 17.77 18.95 31.29
N SER A 166 18.86 18.94 32.12
CA SER A 166 18.94 19.70 33.35
C SER A 166 19.04 21.20 33.05
N ARG A 167 18.86 22.04 34.07
CA ARG A 167 19.10 23.50 33.97
C ARG A 167 20.52 23.82 33.49
N GLY A 168 21.51 22.99 33.76
CA GLY A 168 22.89 23.16 33.34
C GLY A 168 23.20 22.52 31.98
N GLY A 169 22.20 22.05 31.22
CA GLY A 169 22.36 21.46 29.88
C GLY A 169 22.79 19.99 29.89
N ASN A 170 22.88 19.32 31.06
CA ASN A 170 23.22 17.89 31.12
C ASN A 170 22.02 17.03 30.68
N LEU A 171 22.27 16.01 29.84
CA LEU A 171 21.28 15.04 29.46
C LEU A 171 20.81 14.22 30.65
N LEU A 172 19.55 14.28 31.00
CA LEU A 172 18.92 13.50 32.07
C LEU A 172 18.32 12.20 31.59
N GLY A 173 17.86 12.18 30.33
CA GLY A 173 17.30 10.98 29.70
C GLY A 173 16.82 11.27 28.28
N VAL A 174 16.62 10.21 27.52
CA VAL A 174 16.04 10.24 26.17
C VAL A 174 14.91 9.21 26.11
N VAL A 175 13.74 9.62 25.67
CA VAL A 175 12.62 8.72 25.41
C VAL A 175 12.39 8.65 23.92
N GLU A 176 12.57 7.45 23.33
CA GLU A 176 12.19 7.18 21.95
C GLU A 176 10.67 7.00 21.90
N ARG A 177 9.98 7.75 21.06
CA ARG A 177 8.52 7.68 20.87
C ARG A 177 8.14 6.67 19.82
N PHE A 178 8.74 6.76 18.63
CA PHE A 178 8.56 5.84 17.52
C PHE A 178 9.66 6.02 16.47
N THR A 179 9.81 5.03 15.59
CA THR A 179 10.64 5.14 14.40
C THR A 179 9.74 5.38 13.20
N ARG A 180 10.02 6.42 12.44
CA ARG A 180 9.36 6.70 11.18
C ARG A 180 10.27 6.33 10.01
N ARG A 181 9.66 5.89 8.92
CA ARG A 181 10.32 5.81 7.63
C ARG A 181 10.29 7.20 6.99
N GLU A 182 11.44 7.66 6.53
CA GLU A 182 11.56 8.91 5.78
C GLU A 182 12.42 8.66 4.55
N ILE A 183 11.81 8.74 3.38
CA ILE A 183 12.45 8.48 2.10
C ILE A 183 12.48 9.78 1.31
N ARG A 184 13.69 10.22 0.90
CA ARG A 184 13.87 11.34 -0.02
C ARG A 184 14.24 10.78 -1.37
N VAL A 185 13.42 11.09 -2.37
CA VAL A 185 13.60 10.58 -3.72
C VAL A 185 13.47 11.72 -4.73
N ALA A 186 14.40 11.75 -5.68
CA ALA A 186 14.41 12.70 -6.78
C ALA A 186 14.29 11.98 -8.12
N PHE A 187 13.50 12.55 -9.01
CA PHE A 187 13.33 12.10 -10.39
C PHE A 187 13.70 13.22 -11.33
N ARG A 188 14.42 12.87 -12.38
CA ARG A 188 14.83 13.77 -13.44
C ARG A 188 14.29 13.30 -14.79
N HIS A 189 14.29 14.19 -15.77
CA HIS A 189 13.90 13.85 -17.14
C HIS A 189 12.47 13.27 -17.25
N LEU A 190 11.55 13.80 -16.45
CA LEU A 190 10.14 13.47 -16.56
C LEU A 190 9.52 14.21 -17.76
N SER A 191 8.78 13.47 -18.60
CA SER A 191 8.10 14.09 -19.72
C SER A 191 6.98 15.03 -19.26
N PRO A 192 6.75 16.18 -19.89
CA PRO A 192 5.61 17.04 -19.58
C PRO A 192 4.28 16.31 -19.65
N ALA A 193 4.11 15.43 -20.63
CA ALA A 193 2.88 14.64 -20.78
C ALA A 193 2.60 13.79 -19.55
N TRP A 194 3.58 13.05 -19.04
CA TRP A 194 3.41 12.24 -17.82
C TRP A 194 3.11 13.12 -16.60
N CYS A 195 3.77 14.26 -16.48
CA CYS A 195 3.50 15.19 -15.38
C CYS A 195 2.04 15.68 -15.39
N GLU A 196 1.51 15.99 -16.58
CA GLU A 196 0.14 16.52 -16.73
C GLU A 196 -0.92 15.40 -16.60
N THR A 197 -0.67 14.22 -17.19
CA THR A 197 -1.71 13.17 -17.29
C THR A 197 -1.68 12.16 -16.16
N ALA A 198 -0.56 12.05 -15.43
CA ALA A 198 -0.37 11.04 -14.39
C ALA A 198 -0.12 11.67 -13.00
N TRP A 199 0.91 12.53 -12.87
CA TRP A 199 1.28 13.07 -11.57
C TRP A 199 0.29 14.11 -11.03
N LYS A 200 -0.16 15.07 -11.86
CA LYS A 200 -1.10 16.11 -11.41
C LYS A 200 -2.45 15.53 -10.94
N PRO A 201 -3.09 14.59 -11.66
CA PRO A 201 -4.30 13.93 -11.17
C PRO A 201 -4.09 13.21 -9.85
N PHE A 202 -3.00 12.42 -9.72
CA PHE A 202 -2.64 11.79 -8.45
C PHE A 202 -2.56 12.83 -7.32
N PHE A 203 -1.81 13.90 -7.53
CA PHE A 203 -1.62 14.94 -6.52
C PHE A 203 -2.93 15.63 -6.14
N ALA A 204 -3.77 15.96 -7.12
CA ALA A 204 -5.04 16.65 -6.91
C ALA A 204 -6.03 15.79 -6.11
N GLU A 205 -6.10 14.49 -6.40
CA GLU A 205 -7.08 13.59 -5.79
C GLU A 205 -6.58 12.97 -4.48
N HIS A 206 -5.27 12.76 -4.35
CA HIS A 206 -4.72 11.89 -3.29
C HIS A 206 -3.51 12.47 -2.53
N GLY A 207 -2.97 13.60 -2.93
CA GLY A 207 -1.70 14.13 -2.41
C GLY A 207 -1.58 14.26 -0.88
N LEU A 208 -2.69 14.25 -0.12
CA LEU A 208 -2.70 14.31 1.34
C LEU A 208 -2.90 12.94 2.02
N ARG A 209 -3.21 11.90 1.27
CA ARG A 209 -3.57 10.58 1.82
C ARG A 209 -2.41 9.60 1.70
N PRO A 210 -2.38 8.54 2.52
CA PRO A 210 -1.42 7.46 2.34
C PRO A 210 -1.62 6.71 1.02
N PHE A 211 -0.55 6.12 0.52
CA PHE A 211 -0.51 5.28 -0.67
C PHE A 211 0.57 4.20 -0.51
N PHE A 212 0.45 3.10 -1.23
CA PHE A 212 1.54 2.13 -1.31
C PHE A 212 2.63 2.64 -2.25
N TRP A 213 3.85 2.53 -1.78
CA TRP A 213 5.07 2.84 -2.51
C TRP A 213 5.95 1.60 -2.64
N ALA A 214 6.40 1.32 -3.85
CA ALA A 214 7.46 0.36 -4.11
C ALA A 214 8.40 0.96 -5.16
N TRP A 215 9.70 0.91 -4.90
CA TRP A 215 10.67 1.51 -5.82
C TRP A 215 11.18 0.52 -6.88
N ASP A 216 11.18 -0.78 -6.58
CA ASP A 216 11.55 -1.86 -7.51
C ASP A 216 10.93 -3.18 -7.05
N LEU A 217 9.71 -3.47 -7.48
CA LEU A 217 9.02 -4.72 -7.15
C LEU A 217 9.66 -5.98 -7.75
N GLN A 218 10.48 -5.82 -8.78
CA GLN A 218 11.09 -6.97 -9.45
C GLN A 218 12.24 -7.54 -8.64
N ASN A 219 13.07 -6.67 -8.06
CA ASN A 219 14.31 -7.08 -7.39
C ASN A 219 14.22 -6.92 -5.86
N HIS A 220 13.29 -6.07 -5.37
CA HIS A 220 13.13 -5.67 -3.97
C HIS A 220 11.66 -5.69 -3.54
N SER A 221 11.01 -6.85 -3.73
CA SER A 221 9.58 -7.03 -3.39
C SER A 221 9.27 -6.91 -1.90
N GLU A 222 10.27 -6.99 -1.04
CA GLU A 222 10.18 -6.80 0.41
C GLU A 222 10.23 -5.32 0.85
N GLN A 223 10.59 -4.41 -0.07
CA GLN A 223 10.66 -2.97 0.18
C GLN A 223 9.40 -2.25 -0.31
N VAL A 224 8.28 -2.65 0.27
CA VAL A 224 6.97 -2.07 0.04
C VAL A 224 6.51 -1.33 1.29
N TYR A 225 6.08 -0.10 1.14
CA TYR A 225 5.73 0.74 2.28
C TYR A 225 4.42 1.48 2.06
N LEU A 226 3.64 1.64 3.14
CA LEU A 226 2.50 2.53 3.17
C LEU A 226 3.00 3.92 3.63
N LEU A 227 3.08 4.86 2.68
CA LEU A 227 3.67 6.18 2.88
C LEU A 227 2.68 7.29 2.51
N ARG A 228 2.99 8.52 2.91
CA ARG A 228 2.35 9.75 2.45
C ARG A 228 3.41 10.79 2.07
N LEU A 229 3.01 11.83 1.37
CA LEU A 229 3.87 12.97 1.13
C LEU A 229 4.05 13.76 2.44
N LEU A 230 5.29 13.95 2.89
CA LEU A 230 5.59 14.76 4.07
C LEU A 230 5.29 16.24 3.81
N LYS A 231 5.66 16.71 2.62
CA LYS A 231 5.34 18.05 2.13
C LYS A 231 4.57 17.93 0.82
N PRO A 232 3.23 18.03 0.86
CA PRO A 232 2.42 17.91 -0.35
C PRO A 232 2.47 19.21 -1.15
N GLU A 233 3.52 19.38 -1.95
CA GLU A 233 3.71 20.50 -2.85
C GLU A 233 3.71 20.02 -4.31
N LEU A 234 2.96 20.70 -5.16
CA LEU A 234 2.98 20.44 -6.60
C LEU A 234 4.09 21.30 -7.27
N ALA A 235 5.32 20.87 -7.10
CA ALA A 235 6.48 21.53 -7.68
C ALA A 235 7.19 20.60 -8.67
N MET A 236 7.14 20.96 -9.94
CA MET A 236 7.79 20.25 -11.05
C MET A 236 8.56 21.25 -11.92
N PRO A 237 9.71 21.75 -11.43
CA PRO A 237 10.49 22.72 -12.17
C PRO A 237 10.99 22.16 -13.50
N TYR A 238 11.21 23.07 -14.45
CA TYR A 238 11.84 22.73 -15.72
C TYR A 238 13.33 22.41 -15.51
N GLU A 239 13.78 21.44 -16.28
CA GLU A 239 15.19 21.16 -16.50
C GLU A 239 15.61 21.62 -17.88
N ALA A 240 16.67 21.03 -18.45
CA ALA A 240 17.08 21.31 -19.80
C ALA A 240 15.99 20.99 -20.83
N GLY A 241 15.64 21.95 -21.66
CA GLY A 241 14.55 21.81 -22.63
C GLY A 241 13.18 21.83 -21.99
N SER A 242 12.33 20.86 -22.33
CA SER A 242 10.96 20.72 -21.82
C SER A 242 10.80 19.73 -20.66
N TRP A 243 11.88 19.05 -20.28
CA TRP A 243 11.86 18.04 -19.22
C TRP A 243 11.59 18.65 -17.84
N ARG A 244 11.01 17.85 -16.96
CA ARG A 244 10.67 18.24 -15.60
C ARG A 244 11.44 17.40 -14.58
N SER A 245 11.60 17.94 -13.39
CA SER A 245 12.07 17.21 -12.23
C SER A 245 11.00 17.16 -11.15
N LEU A 246 11.10 16.15 -10.27
CA LEU A 246 10.21 15.95 -9.14
C LEU A 246 11.04 15.49 -7.94
N ASN A 247 10.94 16.21 -6.83
CA ASN A 247 11.57 15.84 -5.57
C ASN A 247 10.47 15.50 -4.56
N LEU A 248 10.53 14.33 -3.97
CA LEU A 248 9.55 13.86 -3.00
C LEU A 248 10.24 13.57 -1.68
N THR A 249 9.58 13.93 -0.59
CA THR A 249 9.87 13.42 0.75
C THR A 249 8.65 12.64 1.19
N LEU A 250 8.85 11.33 1.37
CA LEU A 250 7.82 10.37 1.75
C LEU A 250 8.03 9.99 3.22
N GLU A 251 6.94 9.86 3.96
CA GLU A 251 6.99 9.38 5.34
C GLU A 251 5.94 8.34 5.63
N GLY A 252 6.23 7.45 6.59
CA GLY A 252 5.33 6.45 7.13
C GLY A 252 5.88 5.84 8.40
N LEU A 253 5.16 4.90 8.99
CA LEU A 253 5.69 4.12 10.10
C LEU A 253 6.75 3.13 9.57
N ALA A 254 7.82 2.93 10.35
CA ALA A 254 8.73 1.82 10.12
C ALA A 254 8.07 0.54 10.67
N GLU A 255 7.74 -0.41 9.77
CA GLU A 255 7.19 -1.73 10.10
C GLU A 255 8.30 -2.73 10.41
#